data_ffb0ec07aaaa53feca963d3c9f6f21f2
#
_entry.id   ffb0ec07aaaa53feca963d3c9f6f21f2
#
_cell.length_a   1.000
_cell.length_b   1.000
_cell.length_c   1.000
_cell.angle_alpha   90.00
_cell.angle_beta   90.00
_cell.angle_gamma   90.00
#
_symmetry.space_group_name_H-M   'P 1'
#
loop_
_entity.id
_entity.type
_entity.pdbx_description
1 polymer ?
#
loop_
_entity_poly.entity_id
_entity_poly.type
_entity_poly.pdbx_seq_one_letter_code
_entity_poly.pdbx_strand_id
1 'polypeptide(L)'
;MSQQQKKPSKQDSYYAHGDSMRSYLRSLWIANGRSTKGDVHIRDAIDVKRTMHIVGMCLFPAMLLGMYNIGLQAQMAIIAGATQPDVWQLAFYNLLFGPLTQSAGLISLFAYGASFYVPFYLTALVVSLVWEVVFAKVRHQELHEGFFITALLFSLILPISTPLWIVALGLSFGVVVAKEMFGGMGYNFLNPALAGYAFIYFAYPTEVVSLSQFVAVDGFSGATTLTLTVAKKLSFIDVSWFSVLSDSTWWNAFLGFTPGAVGETSTLAILIGGGILLLTRVADWRVVAGVMLGMIITVLLFNYFGSSRNPMSAMPWTWHLVTGGFALGMMFMATDPVTASYTRKAKFAFGFMIGFMTIIIRLLNAKMPEGIMLAILFTNLWAPLFDYLVAQANIKRRLKRHGL
;
A
#
# COMPACT_ATOMS: atom_id res chain seq x y z
N MET A 1 -42.52 -23.12 39.79
CA MET A 1 -42.49 -22.13 38.72
C MET A 1 -41.58 -22.63 37.60
N SER A 2 -42.21 -23.20 36.56
CA SER A 2 -41.51 -23.77 35.41
C SER A 2 -40.98 -22.65 34.51
N GLN A 3 -39.66 -22.57 34.36
CA GLN A 3 -39.03 -21.72 33.33
C GLN A 3 -39.40 -22.32 31.95
N GLN A 4 -40.37 -21.71 31.29
CA GLN A 4 -40.63 -21.95 29.88
C GLN A 4 -39.39 -21.51 29.10
N GLN A 5 -38.60 -22.45 28.59
CA GLN A 5 -37.59 -22.21 27.57
C GLN A 5 -38.28 -21.60 26.35
N LYS A 6 -38.12 -20.30 26.17
CA LYS A 6 -38.54 -19.58 24.95
C LYS A 6 -37.85 -20.22 23.76
N LYS A 7 -38.63 -20.87 22.86
CA LYS A 7 -38.10 -21.32 21.55
C LYS A 7 -37.34 -20.19 20.90
N PRO A 8 -36.10 -20.40 20.41
CA PRO A 8 -35.33 -19.37 19.74
C PRO A 8 -36.15 -18.84 18.56
N SER A 9 -36.19 -17.51 18.41
CA SER A 9 -36.87 -16.87 17.29
C SER A 9 -36.22 -17.30 15.96
N LYS A 10 -36.95 -17.24 14.85
CA LYS A 10 -36.38 -17.50 13.51
C LYS A 10 -35.08 -16.68 13.25
N GLN A 11 -34.94 -15.55 13.88
CA GLN A 11 -33.73 -14.72 13.86
C GLN A 11 -32.58 -15.32 14.67
N ASP A 12 -32.86 -15.91 15.84
CA ASP A 12 -31.83 -16.59 16.64
C ASP A 12 -31.35 -17.88 15.94
N SER A 13 -32.23 -18.54 15.18
CA SER A 13 -31.90 -19.68 14.31
C SER A 13 -30.97 -19.31 13.13
N TYR A 14 -31.03 -18.07 12.64
CA TYR A 14 -30.13 -17.57 11.59
C TYR A 14 -28.68 -17.42 12.07
N TYR A 15 -28.49 -17.17 13.37
CA TYR A 15 -27.16 -17.02 13.99
C TYR A 15 -26.61 -18.32 14.58
N ALA A 16 -27.47 -19.30 14.86
CA ALA A 16 -27.05 -20.63 15.31
C ALA A 16 -26.46 -21.52 14.19
N HIS A 17 -26.57 -21.11 12.93
CA HIS A 17 -26.04 -21.83 11.76
C HIS A 17 -24.68 -21.28 11.26
N GLY A 18 -23.93 -20.59 12.13
CA GLY A 18 -22.67 -19.90 11.79
C GLY A 18 -21.47 -20.78 11.39
N ASP A 19 -21.56 -22.10 11.48
CA ASP A 19 -20.40 -22.97 11.22
C ASP A 19 -20.25 -23.43 9.77
N SER A 20 -21.16 -23.06 8.88
CA SER A 20 -21.07 -23.40 7.47
C SER A 20 -20.21 -22.39 6.70
N MET A 21 -19.25 -22.86 5.89
CA MET A 21 -18.47 -22.03 4.96
C MET A 21 -19.36 -21.11 4.10
N ARG A 22 -20.57 -21.56 3.75
CA ARG A 22 -21.56 -20.77 3.01
C ARG A 22 -22.04 -19.55 3.79
N SER A 23 -22.19 -19.62 5.11
CA SER A 23 -22.62 -18.47 5.92
C SER A 23 -21.52 -17.41 6.01
N TYR A 24 -20.25 -17.81 6.12
CA TYR A 24 -19.10 -16.90 6.08
C TYR A 24 -18.98 -16.19 4.72
N LEU A 25 -19.05 -16.93 3.62
CA LEU A 25 -19.00 -16.33 2.28
C LEU A 25 -20.21 -15.44 1.99
N ARG A 26 -21.39 -15.78 2.52
CA ARG A 26 -22.60 -14.96 2.38
C ARG A 26 -22.47 -13.61 3.11
N SER A 27 -21.74 -13.56 4.23
CA SER A 27 -21.50 -12.31 4.97
C SER A 27 -20.71 -11.27 4.19
N LEU A 28 -19.93 -11.69 3.18
CA LEU A 28 -19.21 -10.78 2.26
C LEU A 28 -20.17 -9.98 1.37
N TRP A 29 -21.32 -10.55 0.99
CA TRP A 29 -22.25 -9.95 0.02
C TRP A 29 -23.46 -9.29 0.68
N ILE A 30 -23.83 -9.72 1.88
CA ILE A 30 -25.04 -9.27 2.55
C ILE A 30 -24.65 -8.52 3.83
N ALA A 31 -25.02 -7.25 3.90
CA ALA A 31 -24.84 -6.47 5.13
C ALA A 31 -25.67 -7.08 6.26
N ASN A 32 -25.08 -7.25 7.44
CA ASN A 32 -25.78 -7.79 8.59
C ASN A 32 -26.90 -6.89 9.04
N GLY A 33 -28.10 -7.45 9.08
CA GLY A 33 -29.30 -6.79 9.57
C GLY A 33 -29.42 -6.74 11.10
N ARG A 34 -28.30 -6.70 11.86
CA ARG A 34 -28.37 -6.53 13.32
C ARG A 34 -28.92 -5.17 13.65
N SER A 35 -30.15 -5.10 14.08
CA SER A 35 -30.73 -3.90 14.71
C SER A 35 -30.57 -3.97 16.22
N THR A 36 -30.36 -2.83 16.85
CA THR A 36 -30.42 -2.70 18.32
C THR A 36 -31.84 -3.05 18.79
N LYS A 37 -31.95 -3.78 19.92
CA LYS A 37 -33.24 -4.20 20.47
C LYS A 37 -33.95 -3.10 21.31
N GLY A 38 -33.42 -1.87 21.35
CA GLY A 38 -33.94 -0.74 22.10
C GLY A 38 -34.67 0.26 21.21
N ASP A 39 -35.34 1.25 21.84
CA ASP A 39 -36.14 2.29 21.15
C ASP A 39 -35.24 3.29 20.38
N VAL A 40 -33.94 3.34 20.68
CA VAL A 40 -32.99 4.23 20.03
C VAL A 40 -32.09 3.44 19.08
N HIS A 41 -32.18 3.76 17.80
CA HIS A 41 -31.35 3.17 16.74
C HIS A 41 -30.34 4.20 16.23
N ILE A 42 -29.06 4.02 16.55
CA ILE A 42 -27.97 4.82 16.01
C ILE A 42 -27.21 3.95 15.01
N ARG A 43 -27.16 4.38 13.75
CA ARG A 43 -26.37 3.72 12.70
C ARG A 43 -25.36 4.71 12.15
N ASP A 44 -24.12 4.25 12.02
CA ASP A 44 -23.10 5.04 11.35
C ASP A 44 -23.43 5.18 9.85
N ALA A 45 -23.23 6.39 9.32
CA ALA A 45 -23.43 6.68 7.90
C ALA A 45 -22.38 6.02 7.00
N ILE A 46 -21.19 5.69 7.56
CA ILE A 46 -20.07 5.10 6.85
C ILE A 46 -19.84 3.69 7.40
N ASP A 47 -20.22 2.69 6.63
CA ASP A 47 -19.93 1.29 6.91
C ASP A 47 -18.48 0.94 6.49
N VAL A 48 -17.81 0.08 7.27
CA VAL A 48 -16.46 -0.43 6.96
C VAL A 48 -16.41 -1.07 5.57
N LYS A 49 -17.44 -1.82 5.19
CA LYS A 49 -17.57 -2.42 3.85
C LYS A 49 -17.51 -1.37 2.75
N ARG A 50 -18.29 -0.30 2.88
CA ARG A 50 -18.30 0.81 1.92
C ARG A 50 -16.95 1.50 1.84
N THR A 51 -16.29 1.72 2.97
CA THR A 51 -14.96 2.32 3.04
C THR A 51 -13.94 1.47 2.28
N MET A 52 -13.91 0.16 2.51
CA MET A 52 -12.99 -0.76 1.83
C MET A 52 -13.23 -0.80 0.33
N HIS A 53 -14.48 -0.85 -0.13
CA HIS A 53 -14.78 -0.78 -1.57
C HIS A 53 -14.28 0.52 -2.21
N ILE A 54 -14.48 1.68 -1.56
CA ILE A 54 -13.99 2.96 -2.06
C ILE A 54 -12.46 2.93 -2.18
N VAL A 55 -11.74 2.44 -1.17
CA VAL A 55 -10.26 2.31 -1.22
C VAL A 55 -9.84 1.42 -2.39
N GLY A 56 -10.47 0.26 -2.56
CA GLY A 56 -10.20 -0.64 -3.68
C GLY A 56 -10.41 0.04 -5.03
N MET A 57 -11.55 0.71 -5.23
CA MET A 57 -11.84 1.43 -6.48
C MET A 57 -10.84 2.56 -6.76
N CYS A 58 -10.38 3.25 -5.72
CA CYS A 58 -9.39 4.32 -5.85
C CYS A 58 -7.98 3.80 -6.22
N LEU A 59 -7.67 2.53 -5.95
CA LEU A 59 -6.41 1.89 -6.36
C LEU A 59 -6.44 1.38 -7.81
N PHE A 60 -7.63 1.17 -8.40
CA PHE A 60 -7.77 0.66 -9.78
C PHE A 60 -6.98 1.46 -10.84
N PRO A 61 -7.01 2.80 -10.87
CA PRO A 61 -6.25 3.55 -11.88
C PRO A 61 -4.75 3.27 -11.80
N ALA A 62 -4.17 3.22 -10.61
CA ALA A 62 -2.76 2.91 -10.42
C ALA A 62 -2.43 1.48 -10.85
N MET A 63 -3.29 0.51 -10.50
CA MET A 63 -3.15 -0.89 -10.90
C MET A 63 -3.19 -1.06 -12.43
N LEU A 64 -4.17 -0.45 -13.11
CA LEU A 64 -4.31 -0.58 -14.56
C LEU A 64 -3.14 0.04 -15.32
N LEU A 65 -2.71 1.25 -14.92
CA LEU A 65 -1.53 1.88 -15.52
C LEU A 65 -0.24 1.13 -15.19
N GLY A 66 -0.12 0.55 -13.99
CA GLY A 66 1.00 -0.31 -13.63
C GLY A 66 1.10 -1.56 -14.51
N MET A 67 -0.01 -2.26 -14.75
CA MET A 67 -0.03 -3.40 -15.68
C MET A 67 0.40 -2.99 -17.09
N TYR A 68 -0.12 -1.88 -17.60
CA TYR A 68 0.28 -1.34 -18.90
C TYR A 68 1.79 -1.03 -18.93
N ASN A 69 2.31 -0.40 -17.85
CA ASN A 69 3.72 -0.05 -17.78
C ASN A 69 4.66 -1.26 -17.77
N ILE A 70 4.28 -2.39 -17.13
CA ILE A 70 5.07 -3.63 -17.19
C ILE A 70 5.29 -4.04 -18.65
N GLY A 71 4.22 -4.08 -19.46
CA GLY A 71 4.33 -4.43 -20.87
C GLY A 71 5.14 -3.43 -21.68
N LEU A 72 4.98 -2.13 -21.40
CA LEU A 72 5.74 -1.06 -22.05
C LEU A 72 7.25 -1.16 -21.75
N GLN A 73 7.63 -1.38 -20.49
CA GLN A 73 9.02 -1.56 -20.11
C GLN A 73 9.63 -2.83 -20.74
N ALA A 74 8.86 -3.92 -20.79
CA ALA A 74 9.26 -5.14 -21.46
C ALA A 74 9.48 -4.92 -22.96
N GLN A 75 8.57 -4.20 -23.63
CA GLN A 75 8.72 -3.85 -25.05
C GLN A 75 9.97 -3.01 -25.30
N MET A 76 10.21 -1.96 -24.47
CA MET A 76 11.41 -1.12 -24.58
C MET A 76 12.69 -1.93 -24.39
N ALA A 77 12.70 -2.87 -23.44
CA ALA A 77 13.84 -3.75 -23.21
C ALA A 77 14.08 -4.71 -24.37
N ILE A 78 13.03 -5.26 -24.99
CA ILE A 78 13.14 -6.11 -26.20
C ILE A 78 13.68 -5.31 -27.40
N ILE A 79 13.27 -4.06 -27.55
CA ILE A 79 13.84 -3.16 -28.56
C ILE A 79 15.35 -2.94 -28.31
N ALA A 80 15.76 -2.89 -27.04
CA ALA A 80 17.16 -2.77 -26.63
C ALA A 80 17.97 -4.08 -26.71
N GLY A 81 17.35 -5.19 -27.16
CA GLY A 81 18.01 -6.47 -27.37
C GLY A 81 17.80 -7.50 -26.26
N ALA A 82 16.91 -7.26 -25.31
CA ALA A 82 16.50 -8.25 -24.30
C ALA A 82 15.61 -9.34 -24.93
N THR A 83 15.50 -10.48 -24.26
CA THR A 83 14.66 -11.60 -24.68
C THR A 83 13.45 -11.77 -23.77
N GLN A 84 12.35 -12.25 -24.35
CA GLN A 84 11.17 -12.60 -23.57
C GLN A 84 11.50 -13.83 -22.70
N PRO A 85 11.18 -13.83 -21.39
CA PRO A 85 11.48 -14.96 -20.51
C PRO A 85 10.57 -16.15 -20.84
N ASP A 86 11.11 -17.36 -20.72
CA ASP A 86 10.34 -18.59 -20.84
C ASP A 86 9.73 -18.97 -19.49
N VAL A 87 8.60 -18.33 -19.17
CA VAL A 87 7.88 -18.52 -17.92
C VAL A 87 6.42 -18.87 -18.17
N TRP A 88 5.85 -19.69 -17.29
CA TRP A 88 4.47 -20.18 -17.42
C TRP A 88 3.42 -19.05 -17.46
N GLN A 89 3.68 -17.91 -16.86
CA GLN A 89 2.78 -16.74 -16.86
C GLN A 89 2.51 -16.24 -18.27
N LEU A 90 3.48 -16.38 -19.15
CA LEU A 90 3.37 -15.96 -20.54
C LEU A 90 2.73 -16.99 -21.46
N ALA A 91 2.51 -18.23 -21.01
CA ALA A 91 1.92 -19.27 -21.85
C ALA A 91 0.55 -18.85 -22.42
N PHE A 92 -0.32 -18.28 -21.56
CA PHE A 92 -1.63 -17.79 -21.98
C PHE A 92 -1.54 -16.53 -22.86
N TYR A 93 -0.63 -15.61 -22.52
CA TYR A 93 -0.36 -14.44 -23.36
C TYR A 93 0.12 -14.83 -24.75
N ASN A 94 1.10 -15.72 -24.85
CA ASN A 94 1.67 -16.17 -26.10
C ASN A 94 0.65 -16.94 -26.97
N LEU A 95 -0.29 -17.64 -26.36
CA LEU A 95 -1.38 -18.31 -27.06
C LEU A 95 -2.33 -17.31 -27.78
N LEU A 96 -2.58 -16.13 -27.16
CA LEU A 96 -3.53 -15.14 -27.69
C LEU A 96 -2.86 -14.10 -28.60
N PHE A 97 -1.66 -13.64 -28.27
CA PHE A 97 -0.99 -12.52 -28.92
C PHE A 97 0.33 -12.91 -29.61
N GLY A 98 0.84 -14.14 -29.35
CA GLY A 98 2.19 -14.51 -29.76
C GLY A 98 3.28 -13.82 -28.91
N PRO A 99 4.58 -13.97 -29.30
CA PRO A 99 5.67 -13.30 -28.63
C PRO A 99 5.53 -11.78 -28.66
N LEU A 100 5.96 -11.09 -27.61
CA LEU A 100 5.91 -9.63 -27.55
C LEU A 100 6.80 -9.01 -28.65
N THR A 101 6.19 -8.26 -29.53
CA THR A 101 6.86 -7.63 -30.68
C THR A 101 7.17 -6.16 -30.41
N GLN A 102 8.10 -5.60 -31.19
CA GLN A 102 8.45 -4.17 -31.13
C GLN A 102 7.28 -3.24 -31.49
N SER A 103 6.30 -3.73 -32.25
CA SER A 103 5.11 -3.00 -32.69
C SER A 103 3.83 -3.39 -31.94
N ALA A 104 3.95 -3.96 -30.74
CA ALA A 104 2.80 -4.39 -29.95
C ALA A 104 1.90 -3.21 -29.58
N GLY A 105 0.57 -3.38 -29.76
CA GLY A 105 -0.43 -2.36 -29.43
C GLY A 105 -0.76 -2.29 -27.94
N LEU A 106 -1.54 -1.28 -27.53
CA LEU A 106 -1.92 -1.02 -26.13
C LEU A 106 -2.52 -2.23 -25.42
N ILE A 107 -3.41 -2.97 -26.08
CA ILE A 107 -4.09 -4.15 -25.51
C ILE A 107 -3.09 -5.27 -25.25
N SER A 108 -2.16 -5.49 -26.17
CA SER A 108 -1.10 -6.50 -26.02
C SER A 108 -0.15 -6.16 -24.87
N LEU A 109 0.26 -4.89 -24.72
CA LEU A 109 1.10 -4.44 -23.60
C LEU A 109 0.39 -4.61 -22.27
N PHE A 110 -0.87 -4.22 -22.19
CA PHE A 110 -1.68 -4.41 -21.00
C PHE A 110 -1.83 -5.90 -20.64
N ALA A 111 -2.13 -6.75 -21.65
CA ALA A 111 -2.27 -8.20 -21.45
C ALA A 111 -0.95 -8.85 -21.00
N TYR A 112 0.19 -8.37 -21.51
CA TYR A 112 1.51 -8.82 -21.04
C TYR A 112 1.72 -8.52 -19.55
N GLY A 113 1.48 -7.28 -19.13
CA GLY A 113 1.59 -6.94 -17.72
C GLY A 113 0.56 -7.66 -16.84
N ALA A 114 -0.67 -7.83 -17.33
CA ALA A 114 -1.71 -8.57 -16.62
C ALA A 114 -1.33 -10.04 -16.43
N SER A 115 -0.64 -10.67 -17.38
CA SER A 115 -0.20 -12.08 -17.25
C SER A 115 0.77 -12.31 -16.10
N PHE A 116 1.54 -11.30 -15.70
CA PHE A 116 2.40 -11.34 -14.50
C PHE A 116 1.63 -10.93 -13.23
N TYR A 117 0.88 -9.85 -13.29
CA TYR A 117 0.25 -9.28 -12.10
C TYR A 117 -0.95 -10.08 -11.59
N VAL A 118 -1.81 -10.59 -12.49
CA VAL A 118 -3.05 -11.29 -12.09
C VAL A 118 -2.76 -12.54 -11.26
N PRO A 119 -1.85 -13.46 -11.63
CA PRO A 119 -1.51 -14.60 -10.78
C PRO A 119 -0.93 -14.18 -9.43
N PHE A 120 -0.17 -13.09 -9.41
CA PHE A 120 0.41 -12.53 -8.21
C PHE A 120 -0.64 -12.03 -7.22
N TYR A 121 -1.58 -11.22 -7.72
CA TYR A 121 -2.70 -10.73 -6.93
C TYR A 121 -3.64 -11.86 -6.48
N LEU A 122 -3.94 -12.82 -7.36
CA LEU A 122 -4.79 -13.97 -7.01
C LEU A 122 -4.15 -14.82 -5.89
N THR A 123 -2.85 -15.04 -5.93
CA THR A 123 -2.14 -15.74 -4.84
C THR A 123 -2.27 -14.98 -3.53
N ALA A 124 -2.05 -13.67 -3.54
CA ALA A 124 -2.21 -12.82 -2.36
C ALA A 124 -3.65 -12.85 -1.84
N LEU A 125 -4.64 -12.77 -2.74
CA LEU A 125 -6.06 -12.79 -2.39
C LEU A 125 -6.46 -14.12 -1.73
N VAL A 126 -6.07 -15.26 -2.32
CA VAL A 126 -6.38 -16.59 -1.79
C VAL A 126 -5.74 -16.80 -0.42
N VAL A 127 -4.48 -16.43 -0.25
CA VAL A 127 -3.76 -16.58 1.03
C VAL A 127 -4.41 -15.72 2.12
N SER A 128 -4.71 -14.46 1.80
CA SER A 128 -5.37 -13.56 2.76
C SER A 128 -6.77 -14.06 3.14
N LEU A 129 -7.56 -14.55 2.17
CA LEU A 129 -8.88 -15.13 2.41
C LEU A 129 -8.79 -16.40 3.28
N VAL A 130 -7.84 -17.30 3.02
CA VAL A 130 -7.67 -18.53 3.80
C VAL A 130 -7.41 -18.20 5.28
N TRP A 131 -6.49 -17.29 5.56
CA TRP A 131 -6.22 -16.88 6.94
C TRP A 131 -7.42 -16.18 7.59
N GLU A 132 -8.11 -15.28 6.87
CA GLU A 132 -9.33 -14.64 7.37
C GLU A 132 -10.40 -15.67 7.74
N VAL A 133 -10.65 -16.68 6.89
CA VAL A 133 -11.61 -17.75 7.16
C VAL A 133 -11.19 -18.60 8.37
N VAL A 134 -9.91 -18.95 8.49
CA VAL A 134 -9.39 -19.72 9.63
C VAL A 134 -9.65 -18.98 10.94
N PHE A 135 -9.27 -17.70 11.02
CA PHE A 135 -9.43 -16.93 12.26
C PHE A 135 -10.89 -16.52 12.52
N ALA A 136 -11.69 -16.27 11.49
CA ALA A 136 -13.13 -16.03 11.64
C ALA A 136 -13.83 -17.24 12.27
N LYS A 137 -13.47 -18.47 11.86
CA LYS A 137 -13.98 -19.70 12.48
C LYS A 137 -13.52 -19.85 13.93
N VAL A 138 -12.23 -19.65 14.21
CA VAL A 138 -11.69 -19.80 15.59
C VAL A 138 -12.32 -18.81 16.56
N ARG A 139 -12.62 -17.58 16.08
CA ARG A 139 -13.20 -16.51 16.91
C ARG A 139 -14.71 -16.41 16.85
N HIS A 140 -15.38 -17.24 16.04
CA HIS A 140 -16.82 -17.15 15.77
C HIS A 140 -17.25 -15.73 15.32
N GLN A 141 -16.43 -15.08 14.49
CA GLN A 141 -16.67 -13.76 13.93
C GLN A 141 -17.02 -13.84 12.44
N GLU A 142 -17.59 -12.78 11.91
CA GLU A 142 -17.89 -12.67 10.49
C GLU A 142 -16.63 -12.34 9.69
N LEU A 143 -16.62 -12.71 8.41
CA LEU A 143 -15.55 -12.33 7.50
C LEU A 143 -15.60 -10.83 7.23
N HIS A 144 -14.45 -10.19 7.34
CA HIS A 144 -14.26 -8.78 7.03
C HIS A 144 -13.61 -8.61 5.66
N GLU A 145 -14.11 -7.66 4.88
CA GLU A 145 -13.63 -7.39 3.52
C GLU A 145 -12.21 -6.79 3.45
N GLY A 146 -11.61 -6.50 4.60
CA GLY A 146 -10.24 -5.99 4.69
C GLY A 146 -9.16 -6.90 4.09
N PHE A 147 -9.43 -8.20 3.95
CA PHE A 147 -8.50 -9.13 3.32
C PHE A 147 -8.24 -8.76 1.84
N PHE A 148 -9.27 -8.30 1.14
CA PHE A 148 -9.19 -7.88 -0.25
C PHE A 148 -8.23 -6.69 -0.42
N ILE A 149 -8.36 -5.66 0.42
CA ILE A 149 -7.50 -4.48 0.37
C ILE A 149 -6.07 -4.80 0.80
N THR A 150 -5.91 -5.63 1.83
CA THR A 150 -4.58 -6.07 2.28
C THR A 150 -3.84 -6.81 1.16
N ALA A 151 -4.51 -7.74 0.47
CA ALA A 151 -3.96 -8.47 -0.66
C ALA A 151 -3.63 -7.53 -1.84
N LEU A 152 -4.52 -6.56 -2.13
CA LEU A 152 -4.32 -5.60 -3.21
C LEU A 152 -3.12 -4.69 -2.93
N LEU A 153 -3.05 -4.05 -1.75
CA LEU A 153 -1.93 -3.20 -1.37
C LEU A 153 -0.62 -3.96 -1.35
N PHE A 154 -0.62 -5.19 -0.81
CA PHE A 154 0.58 -6.01 -0.77
C PHE A 154 1.10 -6.36 -2.17
N SER A 155 0.22 -6.77 -3.08
CA SER A 155 0.60 -7.10 -4.46
C SER A 155 1.08 -5.89 -5.26
N LEU A 156 0.60 -4.68 -4.95
CA LEU A 156 0.98 -3.46 -5.65
C LEU A 156 2.39 -2.95 -5.30
N ILE A 157 2.92 -3.29 -4.12
CA ILE A 157 4.24 -2.82 -3.66
C ILE A 157 5.38 -3.77 -3.97
N LEU A 158 5.07 -5.01 -4.38
CA LEU A 158 6.08 -6.03 -4.64
C LEU A 158 6.61 -5.96 -6.08
N PRO A 159 7.90 -6.30 -6.29
CA PRO A 159 8.42 -6.56 -7.63
C PRO A 159 7.72 -7.74 -8.28
N ILE A 160 7.47 -7.62 -9.59
CA ILE A 160 6.72 -8.63 -10.36
C ILE A 160 7.45 -9.97 -10.54
N SER A 161 8.75 -9.99 -10.38
CA SER A 161 9.58 -11.21 -10.45
C SER A 161 9.60 -12.01 -9.16
N THR A 162 8.99 -11.50 -8.06
CA THR A 162 8.96 -12.20 -6.78
C THR A 162 8.24 -13.56 -6.93
N PRO A 163 8.83 -14.67 -6.51
CA PRO A 163 8.21 -15.99 -6.57
C PRO A 163 6.88 -16.04 -5.78
N LEU A 164 5.85 -16.71 -6.32
CA LEU A 164 4.51 -16.76 -5.71
C LEU A 164 4.51 -17.34 -4.29
N TRP A 165 5.43 -18.26 -3.98
CA TRP A 165 5.53 -18.82 -2.62
C TRP A 165 6.05 -17.78 -1.61
N ILE A 166 6.92 -16.85 -2.02
CA ILE A 166 7.37 -15.73 -1.18
C ILE A 166 6.22 -14.76 -0.94
N VAL A 167 5.40 -14.48 -1.98
CA VAL A 167 4.17 -13.69 -1.84
C VAL A 167 3.24 -14.31 -0.79
N ALA A 168 3.01 -15.63 -0.90
CA ALA A 168 2.17 -16.36 0.03
C ALA A 168 2.73 -16.32 1.47
N LEU A 169 4.03 -16.50 1.63
CA LEU A 169 4.70 -16.48 2.93
C LEU A 169 4.67 -15.10 3.59
N GLY A 170 5.02 -14.05 2.81
CA GLY A 170 5.03 -12.67 3.30
C GLY A 170 3.67 -12.19 3.73
N LEU A 171 2.64 -12.46 2.92
CA LEU A 171 1.27 -12.08 3.27
C LEU A 171 0.73 -12.90 4.44
N SER A 172 1.09 -14.19 4.54
CA SER A 172 0.75 -15.00 5.72
C SER A 172 1.33 -14.39 6.99
N PHE A 173 2.60 -13.97 6.98
CA PHE A 173 3.21 -13.27 8.11
C PHE A 173 2.46 -11.97 8.42
N GLY A 174 2.20 -11.12 7.44
CA GLY A 174 1.51 -9.85 7.63
C GLY A 174 0.11 -10.01 8.20
N VAL A 175 -0.68 -10.93 7.65
CA VAL A 175 -2.05 -11.19 8.13
C VAL A 175 -2.04 -11.83 9.51
N VAL A 176 -1.27 -12.90 9.73
CA VAL A 176 -1.28 -13.63 11.01
C VAL A 176 -0.67 -12.79 12.12
N VAL A 177 0.56 -12.28 11.91
CA VAL A 177 1.34 -11.62 12.98
C VAL A 177 0.91 -10.16 13.19
N ALA A 178 0.68 -9.39 12.12
CA ALA A 178 0.39 -7.97 12.29
C ALA A 178 -1.10 -7.65 12.43
N LYS A 179 -2.01 -8.57 12.06
CA LYS A 179 -3.46 -8.34 12.14
C LYS A 179 -4.14 -9.32 13.08
N GLU A 180 -4.07 -10.61 12.80
CA GLU A 180 -4.90 -11.59 13.49
C GLU A 180 -4.46 -11.82 14.95
N MET A 181 -3.18 -11.82 15.27
CA MET A 181 -2.70 -11.95 16.66
C MET A 181 -3.22 -10.86 17.60
N PHE A 182 -3.55 -9.69 17.06
CA PHE A 182 -4.07 -8.55 17.84
C PHE A 182 -5.60 -8.48 17.92
N GLY A 183 -6.32 -9.35 17.25
CA GLY A 183 -7.78 -9.38 17.32
C GLY A 183 -8.50 -9.26 15.97
N GLY A 184 -7.77 -9.13 14.87
CA GLY A 184 -8.29 -9.01 13.52
C GLY A 184 -8.45 -7.56 13.06
N MET A 185 -9.40 -7.35 12.15
CA MET A 185 -9.60 -6.04 11.54
C MET A 185 -10.03 -4.98 12.57
N GLY A 186 -9.36 -3.84 12.57
CA GLY A 186 -9.63 -2.73 13.48
C GLY A 186 -8.85 -2.78 14.80
N TYR A 187 -8.19 -3.90 15.11
CA TYR A 187 -7.36 -4.06 16.31
C TYR A 187 -5.86 -4.10 16.01
N ASN A 188 -5.49 -4.14 14.74
CA ASN A 188 -4.11 -4.13 14.31
C ASN A 188 -3.46 -2.74 14.51
N PHE A 189 -2.27 -2.72 15.10
CA PHE A 189 -1.50 -1.49 15.28
C PHE A 189 -0.48 -1.24 14.15
N LEU A 190 -0.18 -2.28 13.34
CA LEU A 190 0.64 -2.19 12.13
C LEU A 190 -0.22 -2.45 10.90
N ASN A 191 0.15 -1.83 9.78
CA ASN A 191 -0.44 -2.17 8.49
C ASN A 191 0.01 -3.56 8.05
N PRO A 192 -0.92 -4.53 7.83
CA PRO A 192 -0.55 -5.92 7.56
C PRO A 192 0.19 -6.11 6.23
N ALA A 193 -0.16 -5.36 5.19
CA ALA A 193 0.52 -5.41 3.91
C ALA A 193 1.99 -4.98 4.05
N LEU A 194 2.23 -3.89 4.78
CA LEU A 194 3.58 -3.39 5.03
C LEU A 194 4.40 -4.31 5.94
N ALA A 195 3.77 -4.91 6.95
CA ALA A 195 4.45 -5.87 7.82
C ALA A 195 4.89 -7.12 7.05
N GLY A 196 4.03 -7.63 6.15
CA GLY A 196 4.37 -8.73 5.24
C GLY A 196 5.51 -8.35 4.29
N TYR A 197 5.47 -7.15 3.73
CA TYR A 197 6.56 -6.62 2.89
C TYR A 197 7.89 -6.53 3.65
N ALA A 198 7.89 -5.95 4.84
CA ALA A 198 9.09 -5.84 5.65
C ALA A 198 9.67 -7.23 5.98
N PHE A 199 8.81 -8.21 6.31
CA PHE A 199 9.26 -9.57 6.57
C PHE A 199 9.99 -10.17 5.37
N ILE A 200 9.41 -10.16 4.17
CA ILE A 200 10.07 -10.73 2.99
C ILE A 200 11.30 -9.93 2.57
N TYR A 201 11.28 -8.62 2.76
CA TYR A 201 12.43 -7.75 2.47
C TYR A 201 13.67 -8.13 3.30
N PHE A 202 13.49 -8.44 4.58
CA PHE A 202 14.59 -8.85 5.45
C PHE A 202 14.93 -10.34 5.36
N ALA A 203 13.93 -11.20 5.10
CA ALA A 203 14.15 -12.65 5.02
C ALA A 203 14.68 -13.10 3.65
N TYR A 204 14.26 -12.44 2.57
CA TYR A 204 14.58 -12.81 1.18
C TYR A 204 15.04 -11.59 0.36
N PRO A 205 16.12 -10.90 0.77
CA PRO A 205 16.55 -9.65 0.13
C PRO A 205 16.98 -9.86 -1.33
N THR A 206 17.51 -11.00 -1.69
CA THR A 206 17.92 -11.32 -3.07
C THR A 206 16.73 -11.35 -4.04
N GLU A 207 15.56 -11.76 -3.56
CA GLU A 207 14.34 -11.91 -4.35
C GLU A 207 13.49 -10.62 -4.41
N VAL A 208 13.78 -9.64 -3.56
CA VAL A 208 12.98 -8.41 -3.45
C VAL A 208 13.77 -7.15 -3.83
N VAL A 209 15.12 -7.19 -3.74
CA VAL A 209 15.98 -6.00 -3.87
C VAL A 209 16.84 -6.02 -5.13
N SER A 210 16.82 -7.10 -5.93
CA SER A 210 17.70 -7.19 -7.10
C SER A 210 17.29 -6.22 -8.22
N LEU A 211 18.30 -5.76 -8.98
CA LEU A 211 18.14 -4.72 -10.01
C LEU A 211 17.29 -5.14 -11.23
N SER A 212 17.10 -6.44 -11.44
CA SER A 212 16.39 -6.99 -12.62
C SER A 212 14.90 -7.26 -12.40
N GLN A 213 14.35 -6.92 -11.23
CA GLN A 213 13.05 -7.45 -10.79
C GLN A 213 11.83 -6.64 -11.24
N PHE A 214 12.04 -5.44 -11.76
CA PHE A 214 10.92 -4.56 -12.14
C PHE A 214 10.55 -4.62 -13.63
N VAL A 215 11.37 -5.27 -14.46
CA VAL A 215 11.11 -5.47 -15.88
C VAL A 215 11.04 -6.96 -16.20
N ALA A 216 9.95 -7.40 -16.78
CA ALA A 216 9.64 -8.81 -17.02
C ALA A 216 10.29 -9.33 -18.32
N VAL A 217 11.63 -9.28 -18.40
CA VAL A 217 12.44 -9.77 -19.52
C VAL A 217 13.77 -10.33 -19.04
N ASP A 218 14.38 -11.19 -19.83
CA ASP A 218 15.71 -11.73 -19.55
C ASP A 218 16.81 -10.87 -20.20
N GLY A 219 17.96 -10.79 -19.50
CA GLY A 219 19.13 -10.07 -20.00
C GLY A 219 19.09 -8.55 -19.90
N PHE A 220 18.11 -7.98 -19.17
CA PHE A 220 17.96 -6.53 -19.00
C PHE A 220 17.91 -6.15 -17.51
N SER A 221 18.61 -5.08 -17.14
CA SER A 221 18.57 -4.51 -15.80
C SER A 221 17.50 -3.41 -15.71
N GLY A 222 16.35 -3.70 -15.14
CA GLY A 222 15.24 -2.77 -14.89
C GLY A 222 15.42 -1.96 -13.61
N ALA A 223 16.55 -1.28 -13.44
CA ALA A 223 16.82 -0.49 -12.25
C ALA A 223 15.88 0.73 -12.14
N THR A 224 15.29 0.94 -10.96
CA THR A 224 14.47 2.12 -10.68
C THR A 224 15.30 3.40 -10.61
N THR A 225 14.68 4.56 -10.78
CA THR A 225 15.34 5.87 -10.66
C THR A 225 16.07 6.02 -9.32
N LEU A 226 15.49 5.57 -8.22
CA LEU A 226 16.12 5.60 -6.89
C LEU A 226 17.38 4.73 -6.84
N THR A 227 17.32 3.53 -7.39
CA THR A 227 18.47 2.61 -7.43
C THR A 227 19.60 3.18 -8.29
N LEU A 228 19.29 3.79 -9.42
CA LEU A 228 20.26 4.46 -10.28
C LEU A 228 20.92 5.66 -9.58
N THR A 229 20.15 6.43 -8.79
CA THR A 229 20.69 7.54 -7.99
C THR A 229 21.65 7.05 -6.92
N VAL A 230 21.25 6.01 -6.17
CA VAL A 230 22.14 5.38 -5.15
C VAL A 230 23.42 4.86 -5.77
N ALA A 231 23.32 4.24 -6.96
CA ALA A 231 24.48 3.72 -7.71
C ALA A 231 25.35 4.84 -8.35
N LYS A 232 25.04 6.11 -8.09
CA LYS A 232 25.73 7.29 -8.69
C LYS A 232 25.68 7.35 -10.22
N LYS A 233 24.74 6.66 -10.84
CA LYS A 233 24.49 6.72 -12.29
C LYS A 233 23.61 7.87 -12.69
N LEU A 234 22.83 8.41 -11.75
CA LEU A 234 22.05 9.64 -11.85
C LEU A 234 22.55 10.62 -10.79
N SER A 235 22.78 11.89 -11.18
CA SER A 235 23.14 12.96 -10.26
C SER A 235 22.18 14.13 -10.44
N PHE A 236 21.83 14.79 -9.35
CA PHE A 236 20.93 15.94 -9.29
C PHE A 236 21.63 17.22 -8.84
N ILE A 237 22.98 17.26 -8.95
CA ILE A 237 23.81 18.34 -8.37
C ILE A 237 23.42 19.72 -8.91
N ASP A 238 23.03 19.80 -10.20
CA ASP A 238 22.66 21.06 -10.86
C ASP A 238 21.15 21.18 -11.17
N VAL A 239 20.31 20.29 -10.60
CA VAL A 239 18.88 20.29 -10.86
C VAL A 239 18.16 21.19 -9.88
N SER A 240 17.76 22.38 -10.32
CA SER A 240 16.87 23.25 -9.53
C SER A 240 15.45 22.69 -9.54
N TRP A 241 14.70 22.92 -8.47
CA TRP A 241 13.30 22.47 -8.40
C TRP A 241 12.38 23.13 -9.45
N PHE A 242 12.78 24.27 -10.04
CA PHE A 242 12.09 24.89 -11.16
C PHE A 242 12.41 24.23 -12.50
N SER A 243 13.63 23.73 -12.70
CA SER A 243 14.01 23.05 -13.94
C SER A 243 13.32 21.71 -14.12
N VAL A 244 12.81 21.12 -13.05
CA VAL A 244 12.04 19.86 -13.08
C VAL A 244 10.79 19.96 -13.95
N LEU A 245 10.13 21.11 -14.01
CA LEU A 245 8.93 21.29 -14.84
C LEU A 245 9.21 21.22 -16.34
N SER A 246 10.45 21.48 -16.77
CA SER A 246 10.90 21.33 -18.17
C SER A 246 11.57 19.98 -18.43
N ASP A 247 11.75 19.13 -17.40
CA ASP A 247 12.41 17.85 -17.52
C ASP A 247 11.45 16.76 -17.98
N SER A 248 11.64 16.28 -19.21
CA SER A 248 10.84 15.20 -19.78
C SER A 248 10.98 13.89 -18.99
N THR A 249 12.11 13.66 -18.32
CA THR A 249 12.34 12.44 -17.53
C THR A 249 11.49 12.45 -16.25
N TRP A 250 11.32 13.61 -15.62
CA TRP A 250 10.43 13.77 -14.48
C TRP A 250 8.96 13.56 -14.85
N TRP A 251 8.54 14.10 -16.01
CA TRP A 251 7.17 13.89 -16.50
C TRP A 251 6.89 12.41 -16.80
N ASN A 252 7.87 11.69 -17.36
CA ASN A 252 7.75 10.26 -17.57
C ASN A 252 7.61 9.50 -16.24
N ALA A 253 8.35 9.89 -15.20
CA ALA A 253 8.20 9.30 -13.86
C ALA A 253 6.84 9.67 -13.24
N PHE A 254 6.36 10.90 -13.40
CA PHE A 254 5.07 11.35 -12.89
C PHE A 254 3.88 10.63 -13.55
N LEU A 255 3.94 10.43 -14.87
CA LEU A 255 2.92 9.71 -15.63
C LEU A 255 2.99 8.20 -15.45
N GLY A 256 4.16 7.65 -15.10
CA GLY A 256 4.34 6.23 -14.82
C GLY A 256 5.01 5.42 -15.91
N PHE A 257 5.84 6.05 -16.75
CA PHE A 257 6.58 5.38 -17.83
C PHE A 257 8.02 5.02 -17.43
N THR A 258 8.24 4.78 -16.15
CA THR A 258 9.54 4.37 -15.58
C THR A 258 9.42 3.00 -14.92
N PRO A 259 10.53 2.22 -14.83
CA PRO A 259 10.53 0.93 -14.12
C PRO A 259 10.19 1.12 -12.65
N GLY A 260 9.34 0.22 -12.10
CA GLY A 260 8.94 0.23 -10.69
C GLY A 260 7.90 -0.84 -10.39
N ALA A 261 7.51 -0.99 -9.12
CA ALA A 261 6.43 -1.88 -8.74
C ALA A 261 5.08 -1.39 -9.32
N VAL A 262 4.14 -2.30 -9.53
CA VAL A 262 2.87 -2.03 -10.23
C VAL A 262 2.13 -0.83 -9.66
N GLY A 263 2.07 -0.71 -8.33
CA GLY A 263 1.31 0.35 -7.66
C GLY A 263 2.04 1.68 -7.53
N GLU A 264 3.36 1.74 -7.79
CA GLU A 264 4.16 2.94 -7.54
C GLU A 264 4.53 3.74 -8.79
N THR A 265 4.34 3.15 -9.98
CA THR A 265 4.82 3.73 -11.23
C THR A 265 4.16 5.06 -11.57
N SER A 266 2.83 5.16 -11.54
CA SER A 266 2.12 6.37 -11.94
C SER A 266 1.70 7.22 -10.74
N THR A 267 2.50 8.24 -10.42
CA THR A 267 2.15 9.24 -9.39
C THR A 267 0.82 9.95 -9.71
N LEU A 268 0.56 10.25 -10.98
CA LEU A 268 -0.70 10.88 -11.41
C LEU A 268 -1.91 10.01 -11.04
N ALA A 269 -1.90 8.72 -11.38
CA ALA A 269 -3.00 7.81 -11.07
C ALA A 269 -3.23 7.65 -9.56
N ILE A 270 -2.13 7.58 -8.80
CA ILE A 270 -2.16 7.53 -7.33
C ILE A 270 -2.79 8.80 -6.75
N LEU A 271 -2.41 9.98 -7.25
CA LEU A 271 -2.95 11.25 -6.79
C LEU A 271 -4.44 11.41 -7.15
N ILE A 272 -4.88 10.93 -8.32
CA ILE A 272 -6.31 10.91 -8.69
C ILE A 272 -7.08 10.02 -7.71
N GLY A 273 -6.66 8.78 -7.50
CA GLY A 273 -7.31 7.87 -6.57
C GLY A 273 -7.27 8.39 -5.13
N GLY A 274 -6.11 8.87 -4.66
CA GLY A 274 -5.96 9.49 -3.35
C GLY A 274 -6.78 10.76 -3.19
N GLY A 275 -6.92 11.57 -4.24
CA GLY A 275 -7.80 12.74 -4.27
C GLY A 275 -9.27 12.35 -4.04
N ILE A 276 -9.75 11.28 -4.65
CA ILE A 276 -11.09 10.75 -4.40
C ILE A 276 -11.25 10.30 -2.94
N LEU A 277 -10.22 9.66 -2.34
CA LEU A 277 -10.25 9.29 -0.91
C LEU A 277 -10.32 10.51 0.01
N LEU A 278 -9.63 11.59 -0.32
CA LEU A 278 -9.71 12.85 0.43
C LEU A 278 -11.09 13.51 0.30
N LEU A 279 -11.65 13.55 -0.91
CA LEU A 279 -12.97 14.13 -1.18
C LEU A 279 -14.09 13.33 -0.48
N THR A 280 -14.00 12.01 -0.46
CA THR A 280 -14.94 11.12 0.25
C THR A 280 -14.70 11.08 1.76
N ARG A 281 -13.68 11.78 2.27
CA ARG A 281 -13.28 11.81 3.68
C ARG A 281 -12.92 10.44 4.27
N VAL A 282 -12.59 9.48 3.44
CA VAL A 282 -12.04 8.18 3.86
C VAL A 282 -10.60 8.37 4.35
N ALA A 283 -9.80 9.13 3.59
CA ALA A 283 -8.47 9.55 4.00
C ALA A 283 -8.51 10.95 4.65
N ASP A 284 -7.65 11.16 5.66
CA ASP A 284 -7.54 12.47 6.33
C ASP A 284 -6.40 13.29 5.72
N TRP A 285 -6.76 14.46 5.15
CA TRP A 285 -5.82 15.38 4.53
C TRP A 285 -4.68 15.84 5.46
N ARG A 286 -4.90 15.81 6.79
CA ARG A 286 -3.89 16.21 7.77
C ARG A 286 -2.69 15.25 7.78
N VAL A 287 -2.95 13.97 7.59
CA VAL A 287 -1.87 12.97 7.46
C VAL A 287 -1.09 13.24 6.20
N VAL A 288 -1.77 13.39 5.05
CA VAL A 288 -1.12 13.68 3.74
C VAL A 288 -0.31 14.96 3.79
N ALA A 289 -0.89 16.05 4.31
CA ALA A 289 -0.18 17.31 4.49
C ALA A 289 1.03 17.18 5.44
N GLY A 290 0.87 16.41 6.53
CA GLY A 290 1.98 16.11 7.43
C GLY A 290 3.12 15.39 6.73
N VAL A 291 2.83 14.33 5.95
CA VAL A 291 3.84 13.56 5.19
C VAL A 291 4.57 14.46 4.19
N MET A 292 3.83 15.28 3.43
CA MET A 292 4.44 16.22 2.49
C MET A 292 5.34 17.24 3.19
N LEU A 293 4.88 17.85 4.28
CA LEU A 293 5.67 18.83 5.05
C LEU A 293 6.92 18.18 5.65
N GLY A 294 6.80 17.00 6.24
CA GLY A 294 7.93 16.26 6.79
C GLY A 294 8.98 15.94 5.72
N MET A 295 8.54 15.48 4.55
CA MET A 295 9.41 15.19 3.42
C MET A 295 10.10 16.50 2.91
N ILE A 296 9.34 17.54 2.60
CA ILE A 296 9.88 18.79 2.03
C ILE A 296 10.89 19.43 2.97
N ILE A 297 10.55 19.58 4.27
CA ILE A 297 11.43 20.20 5.25
C ILE A 297 12.73 19.41 5.38
N THR A 298 12.63 18.09 5.44
CA THR A 298 13.82 17.24 5.59
C THR A 298 14.69 17.27 4.36
N VAL A 299 14.11 17.22 3.16
CA VAL A 299 14.86 17.36 1.91
C VAL A 299 15.57 18.70 1.84
N LEU A 300 14.90 19.81 2.14
CA LEU A 300 15.52 21.15 2.11
C LEU A 300 16.68 21.26 3.11
N LEU A 301 16.55 20.67 4.31
CA LEU A 301 17.65 20.60 5.28
C LEU A 301 18.85 19.84 4.73
N PHE A 302 18.63 18.67 4.13
CA PHE A 302 19.73 17.88 3.56
C PHE A 302 20.29 18.45 2.27
N ASN A 303 19.50 19.13 1.45
CA ASN A 303 20.01 19.87 0.29
C ASN A 303 20.92 21.04 0.71
N TYR A 304 20.63 21.67 1.88
CA TYR A 304 21.45 22.75 2.41
C TYR A 304 22.70 22.27 3.16
N PHE A 305 22.57 21.28 4.04
CA PHE A 305 23.65 20.76 4.88
C PHE A 305 24.30 19.47 4.35
N GLY A 306 23.72 18.87 3.31
CA GLY A 306 24.13 17.57 2.82
C GLY A 306 25.50 17.54 2.16
N SER A 307 26.11 16.36 2.17
CA SER A 307 27.41 16.15 1.54
C SER A 307 27.25 15.88 0.06
N SER A 308 28.09 16.53 -0.78
CA SER A 308 28.20 16.24 -2.22
C SER A 308 28.60 14.78 -2.55
N ARG A 309 29.04 14.02 -1.52
CA ARG A 309 29.38 12.60 -1.65
C ARG A 309 28.16 11.69 -1.78
N ASN A 310 27.00 12.11 -1.25
CA ASN A 310 25.76 11.34 -1.31
C ASN A 310 24.81 11.96 -2.35
N PRO A 311 24.59 11.31 -3.52
CA PRO A 311 23.73 11.86 -4.57
C PRO A 311 22.27 12.06 -4.12
N MET A 312 21.81 11.25 -3.15
CA MET A 312 20.45 11.38 -2.61
C MET A 312 20.25 12.68 -1.81
N SER A 313 21.32 13.27 -1.25
CA SER A 313 21.22 14.55 -0.52
C SER A 313 21.01 15.76 -1.44
N ALA A 314 21.34 15.65 -2.71
CA ALA A 314 21.12 16.69 -3.72
C ALA A 314 19.78 16.56 -4.47
N MET A 315 19.06 15.43 -4.26
CA MET A 315 17.80 15.15 -4.97
C MET A 315 16.70 16.13 -4.54
N PRO A 316 16.04 16.84 -5.49
CA PRO A 316 14.95 17.75 -5.16
C PRO A 316 13.72 17.02 -4.60
N TRP A 317 12.93 17.69 -3.75
CA TRP A 317 11.71 17.14 -3.16
C TRP A 317 10.69 16.64 -4.20
N THR A 318 10.64 17.26 -5.38
CA THR A 318 9.78 16.89 -6.50
C THR A 318 10.08 15.49 -7.01
N TRP A 319 11.36 15.11 -7.06
CA TRP A 319 11.78 13.77 -7.42
C TRP A 319 11.47 12.74 -6.32
N HIS A 320 11.60 13.13 -5.06
CA HIS A 320 11.21 12.25 -3.93
C HIS A 320 9.73 11.89 -3.94
N LEU A 321 8.87 12.79 -4.48
CA LEU A 321 7.44 12.58 -4.62
C LEU A 321 7.09 11.51 -5.66
N VAL A 322 7.80 11.50 -6.81
CA VAL A 322 7.48 10.64 -7.96
C VAL A 322 8.23 9.31 -7.96
N THR A 323 9.11 9.08 -7.00
CA THR A 323 9.96 7.89 -6.97
C THR A 323 9.73 7.02 -5.74
N GLY A 324 9.86 5.70 -5.92
CA GLY A 324 9.96 4.70 -4.85
C GLY A 324 8.74 4.60 -3.96
N GLY A 325 7.55 4.51 -4.52
CA GLY A 325 6.31 4.24 -3.79
C GLY A 325 5.89 5.33 -2.82
N PHE A 326 6.56 6.52 -2.80
CA PHE A 326 6.24 7.58 -1.85
C PHE A 326 4.79 8.04 -1.95
N ALA A 327 4.30 8.29 -3.17
CA ALA A 327 2.94 8.74 -3.41
C ALA A 327 1.91 7.67 -2.97
N LEU A 328 2.16 6.39 -3.27
CA LEU A 328 1.29 5.29 -2.86
C LEU A 328 1.25 5.14 -1.33
N GLY A 329 2.41 5.16 -0.69
CA GLY A 329 2.53 5.09 0.77
C GLY A 329 1.82 6.27 1.45
N MET A 330 2.02 7.48 0.94
CA MET A 330 1.40 8.70 1.47
C MET A 330 -0.13 8.69 1.37
N MET A 331 -0.68 8.31 0.18
CA MET A 331 -2.11 8.44 -0.09
C MET A 331 -2.95 7.29 0.41
N PHE A 332 -2.43 6.05 0.40
CA PHE A 332 -3.22 4.85 0.68
C PHE A 332 -2.79 4.10 1.94
N MET A 333 -1.52 4.17 2.35
CA MET A 333 -1.02 3.39 3.47
C MET A 333 -0.84 4.21 4.75
N ALA A 334 -0.35 5.45 4.64
CA ALA A 334 -0.24 6.35 5.78
C ALA A 334 -1.61 6.85 6.27
N THR A 335 -2.60 6.87 5.40
CA THR A 335 -3.97 7.31 5.71
C THR A 335 -4.88 6.17 6.18
N ASP A 336 -4.35 4.98 6.43
CA ASP A 336 -5.10 3.86 6.97
C ASP A 336 -5.81 4.28 8.28
N PRO A 337 -7.14 4.23 8.34
CA PRO A 337 -7.89 4.72 9.50
C PRO A 337 -7.67 3.90 10.77
N VAL A 338 -7.14 2.67 10.66
CA VAL A 338 -6.92 1.78 11.80
C VAL A 338 -5.58 2.05 12.48
N THR A 339 -4.51 2.22 11.69
CA THR A 339 -3.13 2.30 12.21
C THR A 339 -2.63 3.73 12.40
N ALA A 340 -3.32 4.73 11.82
CA ALA A 340 -2.99 6.14 11.98
C ALA A 340 -3.49 6.72 13.31
N SER A 341 -2.89 7.82 13.75
CA SER A 341 -3.38 8.59 14.92
C SER A 341 -4.81 9.10 14.73
N TYR A 342 -5.58 9.19 15.83
CA TYR A 342 -7.00 9.59 15.81
C TYR A 342 -7.20 11.10 15.97
N THR A 343 -6.40 11.77 16.83
CA THR A 343 -6.63 13.18 17.15
C THR A 343 -6.10 14.11 16.04
N ARG A 344 -6.82 15.22 15.80
CA ARG A 344 -6.51 16.14 14.70
C ARG A 344 -5.05 16.63 14.70
N LYS A 345 -4.48 16.92 15.89
CA LYS A 345 -3.09 17.38 16.01
C LYS A 345 -2.10 16.26 15.85
N ALA A 346 -2.41 15.08 16.42
CA ALA A 346 -1.55 13.91 16.29
C ALA A 346 -1.45 13.43 14.84
N LYS A 347 -2.50 13.54 14.04
CA LYS A 347 -2.45 13.22 12.60
C LYS A 347 -1.40 14.02 11.84
N PHE A 348 -1.23 15.31 12.13
CA PHE A 348 -0.15 16.10 11.55
C PHE A 348 1.23 15.62 12.00
N ALA A 349 1.42 15.36 13.31
CA ALA A 349 2.68 14.89 13.85
C ALA A 349 3.03 13.49 13.31
N PHE A 350 2.04 12.61 13.22
CA PHE A 350 2.14 11.28 12.64
C PHE A 350 2.58 11.36 11.17
N GLY A 351 1.89 12.15 10.36
CA GLY A 351 2.26 12.34 8.96
C GLY A 351 3.66 12.95 8.81
N PHE A 352 3.98 14.00 9.60
CA PHE A 352 5.30 14.63 9.59
C PHE A 352 6.41 13.62 9.89
N MET A 353 6.22 12.77 10.89
CA MET A 353 7.18 11.73 11.26
C MET A 353 7.42 10.73 10.12
N ILE A 354 6.36 10.34 9.38
CA ILE A 354 6.49 9.47 8.20
C ILE A 354 7.35 10.14 7.13
N GLY A 355 7.03 11.38 6.74
CA GLY A 355 7.78 12.10 5.71
C GLY A 355 9.25 12.31 6.11
N PHE A 356 9.49 12.71 7.35
CA PHE A 356 10.83 12.87 7.93
C PHE A 356 11.62 11.58 7.89
N MET A 357 11.06 10.47 8.41
CA MET A 357 11.73 9.17 8.46
C MET A 357 11.98 8.58 7.07
N THR A 358 11.07 8.80 6.12
CA THR A 358 11.27 8.35 4.73
C THR A 358 12.54 8.91 4.14
N ILE A 359 12.80 10.22 4.31
CA ILE A 359 14.00 10.86 3.77
C ILE A 359 15.25 10.42 4.51
N ILE A 360 15.18 10.29 5.83
CA ILE A 360 16.31 9.76 6.60
C ILE A 360 16.69 8.34 6.15
N ILE A 361 15.71 7.45 5.97
CA ILE A 361 15.98 6.08 5.51
C ILE A 361 16.59 6.10 4.11
N ARG A 362 16.06 6.90 3.18
CA ARG A 362 16.61 7.07 1.82
C ARG A 362 18.06 7.55 1.80
N LEU A 363 18.40 8.46 2.71
CA LEU A 363 19.75 9.04 2.79
C LEU A 363 20.78 8.11 3.47
N LEU A 364 20.35 7.42 4.52
CA LEU A 364 21.24 6.62 5.35
C LEU A 364 21.36 5.17 4.87
N ASN A 365 20.32 4.63 4.24
CA ASN A 365 20.28 3.23 3.82
C ASN A 365 20.25 3.09 2.28
N ALA A 366 21.43 3.03 1.69
CA ALA A 366 21.58 2.81 0.25
C ALA A 366 20.99 1.47 -0.26
N LYS A 367 20.82 0.48 0.62
CA LYS A 367 20.24 -0.83 0.26
C LYS A 367 18.71 -0.79 0.19
N MET A 368 18.09 0.20 0.85
CA MET A 368 16.63 0.35 0.89
C MET A 368 16.22 1.78 0.52
N PRO A 369 16.37 2.18 -0.74
CA PRO A 369 16.12 3.56 -1.16
C PRO A 369 14.64 3.96 -1.14
N GLU A 370 13.71 3.02 -1.12
CA GLU A 370 12.26 3.32 -1.08
C GLU A 370 11.85 4.01 0.22
N GLY A 371 12.23 3.48 1.35
CA GLY A 371 12.11 4.09 2.69
C GLY A 371 10.71 4.24 3.27
N ILE A 372 9.69 4.59 2.46
CA ILE A 372 8.37 4.97 2.99
C ILE A 372 7.65 3.82 3.70
N MET A 373 7.79 2.59 3.22
CA MET A 373 7.13 1.42 3.81
C MET A 373 7.59 1.20 5.26
N LEU A 374 8.90 1.27 5.49
CA LEU A 374 9.46 1.17 6.86
C LEU A 374 9.15 2.40 7.70
N ALA A 375 9.13 3.60 7.11
CA ALA A 375 8.79 4.83 7.82
C ALA A 375 7.35 4.78 8.37
N ILE A 376 6.40 4.24 7.59
CA ILE A 376 5.01 4.06 8.02
C ILE A 376 4.95 3.05 9.17
N LEU A 377 5.58 1.87 9.01
CA LEU A 377 5.60 0.85 10.08
C LEU A 377 6.22 1.39 11.38
N PHE A 378 7.35 2.09 11.27
CA PHE A 378 7.99 2.72 12.41
C PHE A 378 7.04 3.73 13.08
N THR A 379 6.39 4.59 12.30
CA THR A 379 5.52 5.64 12.84
C THR A 379 4.21 5.07 13.42
N ASN A 380 3.71 3.95 12.90
CA ASN A 380 2.55 3.26 13.48
C ASN A 380 2.77 2.87 14.94
N LEU A 381 4.00 2.49 15.33
CA LEU A 381 4.35 2.21 16.73
C LEU A 381 4.22 3.45 17.63
N TRP A 382 4.42 4.64 17.08
CA TRP A 382 4.35 5.91 17.81
C TRP A 382 2.97 6.56 17.77
N ALA A 383 2.03 6.08 16.95
CA ALA A 383 0.71 6.65 16.81
C ALA A 383 -0.04 6.80 18.16
N PRO A 384 -0.06 5.79 19.06
CA PRO A 384 -0.70 5.91 20.36
C PRO A 384 -0.06 6.98 21.24
N LEU A 385 1.28 7.14 21.17
CA LEU A 385 1.99 8.16 21.92
C LEU A 385 1.61 9.57 21.48
N PHE A 386 1.50 9.82 20.18
CA PHE A 386 1.05 11.12 19.68
C PHE A 386 -0.34 11.47 20.17
N ASP A 387 -1.27 10.51 20.14
CA ASP A 387 -2.64 10.71 20.67
C ASP A 387 -2.65 10.93 22.18
N TYR A 388 -1.85 10.20 22.95
CA TYR A 388 -1.70 10.38 24.38
C TYR A 388 -1.20 11.80 24.73
N LEU A 389 -0.16 12.29 24.06
CA LEU A 389 0.38 13.63 24.30
C LEU A 389 -0.67 14.73 24.03
N VAL A 390 -1.46 14.59 22.94
CA VAL A 390 -2.53 15.53 22.62
C VAL A 390 -3.65 15.46 23.67
N ALA A 391 -4.02 14.26 24.11
CA ALA A 391 -5.03 14.06 25.15
C ALA A 391 -4.61 14.71 26.48
N GLN A 392 -3.36 14.47 26.93
CA GLN A 392 -2.82 15.08 28.13
C GLN A 392 -2.79 16.62 28.07
N ALA A 393 -2.38 17.17 26.92
CA ALA A 393 -2.40 18.62 26.71
C ALA A 393 -3.83 19.20 26.79
N ASN A 394 -4.83 18.47 26.27
CA ASN A 394 -6.23 18.87 26.35
C ASN A 394 -6.76 18.80 27.80
N ILE A 395 -6.41 17.73 28.54
CA ILE A 395 -6.79 17.57 29.96
C ILE A 395 -6.21 18.74 30.77
N LYS A 396 -4.91 19.00 30.68
CA LYS A 396 -4.26 20.13 31.39
C LYS A 396 -4.92 21.47 31.05
N ARG A 397 -5.30 21.69 29.79
CA ARG A 397 -6.00 22.92 29.39
C ARG A 397 -7.40 23.05 29.99
N ARG A 398 -8.13 21.93 30.11
CA ARG A 398 -9.46 21.91 30.75
C ARG A 398 -9.36 22.15 32.27
N LEU A 399 -8.43 21.48 32.97
CA LEU A 399 -8.18 21.69 34.38
C LEU A 399 -7.86 23.17 34.68
N LYS A 400 -6.95 23.78 33.91
CA LYS A 400 -6.64 25.23 34.06
C LYS A 400 -7.84 26.14 33.86
N ARG A 401 -8.83 25.77 33.01
CA ARG A 401 -10.06 26.57 32.83
C ARG A 401 -11.02 26.46 33.99
N HIS A 402 -10.98 25.36 34.74
CA HIS A 402 -11.84 25.11 35.89
C HIS A 402 -11.18 25.49 37.21
N GLY A 403 -9.98 26.11 37.19
CA GLY A 403 -9.27 26.54 38.40
C GLY A 403 -8.69 25.39 39.21
N LEU A 404 -8.53 24.20 38.63
CA LEU A 404 -7.93 23.01 39.24
C LEU A 404 -6.48 22.84 38.81
#